data_6df80bdc8a5c4186aa23ef9ecabfebea
#
_entry.id   6df80bdc8a5c4186aa23ef9ecabfebea
#
_cell.length_a   1.000
_cell.length_b   1.000
_cell.length_c   1.000
_cell.angle_alpha   90.00
_cell.angle_beta   90.00
_cell.angle_gamma   90.00
#
_symmetry.space_group_name_H-M   'P 1'
#
loop_
_entity.id
_entity.type
_entity.pdbx_description
1 polymer ?
#
loop_
_entity_poly.entity_id
_entity_poly.type
_entity_poly.pdbx_seq_one_letter_code
_entity_poly.pdbx_strand_id
1 'polypeptide(L)'
;YVSVLLAGSKVPEPIKQEIFMGEFPEMTDKGTFIINGTERVVVSQLIRSPGVYFEAEVDRTTGRRLAVSKLIPDRGAWMEFETRKTGYLPIRFNRQRTIPVTIFLRALAAVDDGLKDSPIKEGTDEELIALFEDIDTNPDRMFIPACFAQEPDWEVPEGMTIAEIALIDFFKRMRPGDPATVENAREFLEDQLFNDRRYNLERVGRYKLNQKYDLEGKVPVSHLTITKWDIYYLIRRMIEINNNMV
;
A
#
# COMPACT_ATOMS: atom_id res chain seq x y z
N TYR A 1 34.82 5.39 4.83
CA TYR A 1 34.93 6.74 4.28
C TYR A 1 33.53 7.28 3.98
N VAL A 2 33.26 8.50 4.42
CA VAL A 2 32.03 9.23 4.07
C VAL A 2 32.42 10.37 3.13
N SER A 3 31.70 10.50 2.02
CA SER A 3 31.86 11.59 1.07
C SER A 3 30.65 12.52 1.19
N VAL A 4 30.88 13.79 1.56
CA VAL A 4 29.85 14.81 1.71
C VAL A 4 30.02 15.88 0.65
N LEU A 5 28.95 16.14 -0.12
CA LEU A 5 28.88 17.27 -1.04
C LEU A 5 28.06 18.38 -0.38
N LEU A 6 28.68 19.52 -0.09
CA LEU A 6 27.98 20.66 0.51
C LEU A 6 27.21 21.42 -0.58
N ALA A 7 25.90 21.49 -0.46
CA ALA A 7 25.07 22.30 -1.35
C ALA A 7 25.42 23.78 -1.18
N GLY A 8 25.72 24.46 -2.30
CA GLY A 8 26.13 25.88 -2.31
C GLY A 8 27.60 26.15 -2.07
N SER A 9 28.44 25.12 -1.92
CA SER A 9 29.90 25.29 -1.84
C SER A 9 30.47 25.70 -3.19
N LYS A 10 31.41 26.66 -3.17
CA LYS A 10 32.20 27.05 -4.34
C LYS A 10 33.25 26.00 -4.73
N VAL A 11 33.41 24.98 -3.90
CA VAL A 11 34.37 23.87 -4.12
C VAL A 11 33.62 22.68 -4.71
N PRO A 12 33.86 22.27 -5.97
CA PRO A 12 33.14 21.18 -6.63
C PRO A 12 33.57 19.77 -6.19
N GLU A 13 34.55 19.66 -5.30
CA GLU A 13 35.06 18.36 -4.87
C GLU A 13 34.39 17.87 -3.60
N PRO A 14 34.00 16.57 -3.54
CA PRO A 14 33.44 16.00 -2.32
C PRO A 14 34.50 15.91 -1.22
N ILE A 15 34.17 16.40 -0.03
CA ILE A 15 35.03 16.27 1.16
C ILE A 15 34.96 14.80 1.61
N LYS A 16 36.08 14.11 1.58
CA LYS A 16 36.20 12.73 2.07
C LYS A 16 36.79 12.76 3.48
N GLN A 17 36.05 12.17 4.42
CA GLN A 17 36.48 12.04 5.80
C GLN A 17 36.31 10.61 6.27
N GLU A 18 37.31 10.12 7.01
CA GLU A 18 37.19 8.85 7.72
C GLU A 18 36.50 9.08 9.06
N ILE A 19 35.42 8.37 9.29
CA ILE A 19 34.62 8.46 10.50
C ILE A 19 34.55 7.09 11.13
N PHE A 20 34.82 7.01 12.43
CA PHE A 20 34.64 5.78 13.19
C PHE A 20 33.16 5.49 13.35
N MET A 21 32.67 4.36 12.76
CA MET A 21 31.27 3.95 12.77
C MET A 21 30.93 2.91 13.85
N GLY A 22 31.91 2.47 14.58
CA GLY A 22 31.80 1.39 15.58
C GLY A 22 32.58 0.16 15.20
N GLU A 23 32.51 -0.84 16.05
CA GLU A 23 33.17 -2.15 15.88
C GLU A 23 32.18 -3.18 15.35
N PHE A 24 32.59 -3.93 14.34
CA PHE A 24 31.83 -5.07 13.82
C PHE A 24 32.53 -6.38 14.18
N PRO A 25 31.79 -7.41 14.61
CA PRO A 25 32.40 -8.72 14.86
C PRO A 25 32.95 -9.29 13.55
N GLU A 26 34.16 -9.81 13.62
CA GLU A 26 34.79 -10.50 12.48
C GLU A 26 34.25 -11.93 12.37
N MET A 27 34.06 -12.39 11.13
CA MET A 27 33.64 -13.76 10.86
C MET A 27 34.83 -14.71 11.05
N THR A 28 34.63 -15.81 11.78
CA THR A 28 35.63 -16.88 11.92
C THR A 28 35.73 -17.72 10.63
N ASP A 29 36.79 -18.51 10.52
CA ASP A 29 36.99 -19.45 9.38
C ASP A 29 35.84 -20.47 9.25
N LYS A 30 35.06 -20.70 10.31
CA LYS A 30 33.91 -21.61 10.33
C LYS A 30 32.60 -20.92 9.92
N GLY A 31 32.62 -19.61 9.60
CA GLY A 31 31.42 -18.85 9.25
C GLY A 31 30.58 -18.43 10.47
N THR A 32 31.17 -18.39 11.65
CA THR A 32 30.53 -17.99 12.89
C THR A 32 31.04 -16.63 13.38
N PHE A 33 30.36 -16.06 14.37
CA PHE A 33 30.75 -14.81 15.05
C PHE A 33 30.87 -15.04 16.54
N ILE A 34 31.84 -14.41 17.18
CA ILE A 34 31.97 -14.45 18.65
C ILE A 34 31.32 -13.20 19.22
N ILE A 35 30.20 -13.37 19.89
CA ILE A 35 29.42 -12.30 20.53
C ILE A 35 29.35 -12.56 22.04
N ASN A 36 29.89 -11.65 22.84
CA ASN A 36 29.97 -11.77 24.30
C ASN A 36 30.58 -13.12 24.76
N GLY A 37 31.66 -13.55 24.10
CA GLY A 37 32.33 -14.80 24.40
C GLY A 37 31.62 -16.07 23.93
N THR A 38 30.50 -15.97 23.27
CA THR A 38 29.71 -17.10 22.75
C THR A 38 29.82 -17.17 21.23
N GLU A 39 30.13 -18.33 20.68
CA GLU A 39 30.11 -18.57 19.23
C GLU A 39 28.67 -18.63 18.74
N ARG A 40 28.35 -17.81 17.73
CA ARG A 40 27.02 -17.70 17.13
C ARG A 40 27.11 -17.77 15.61
N VAL A 41 26.02 -18.23 15.00
CA VAL A 41 25.87 -18.30 13.55
C VAL A 41 24.59 -17.58 13.12
N VAL A 42 24.64 -16.94 11.97
CA VAL A 42 23.44 -16.34 11.35
C VAL A 42 22.62 -17.46 10.71
N VAL A 43 21.38 -17.61 11.15
CA VAL A 43 20.44 -18.60 10.61
C VAL A 43 19.59 -17.96 9.53
N SER A 44 19.53 -18.60 8.37
CA SER A 44 18.64 -18.17 7.28
C SER A 44 17.18 -18.31 7.68
N GLN A 45 16.38 -17.28 7.39
CA GLN A 45 14.95 -17.29 7.64
C GLN A 45 14.18 -17.36 6.33
N LEU A 46 13.13 -18.17 6.29
CA LEU A 46 12.16 -18.17 5.21
C LEU A 46 11.17 -17.04 5.41
N ILE A 47 11.06 -16.17 4.43
CA ILE A 47 10.07 -15.09 4.39
C ILE A 47 9.12 -15.31 3.22
N ARG A 48 7.91 -14.76 3.32
CA ARG A 48 6.99 -14.75 2.19
C ARG A 48 7.55 -13.86 1.09
N SER A 49 7.46 -14.32 -0.16
CA SER A 49 7.84 -13.53 -1.33
C SER A 49 6.92 -12.31 -1.46
N PRO A 50 7.43 -11.16 -1.96
CA PRO A 50 6.56 -10.04 -2.28
C PRO A 50 5.45 -10.42 -3.24
N GLY A 51 4.28 -9.81 -3.07
CA GLY A 51 3.10 -10.06 -3.89
C GLY A 51 1.78 -9.93 -3.13
N VAL A 52 0.70 -10.36 -3.76
CA VAL A 52 -0.65 -10.36 -3.19
C VAL A 52 -1.09 -11.78 -2.87
N TYR A 53 -1.57 -11.96 -1.66
CA TYR A 53 -2.08 -13.22 -1.13
C TYR A 53 -3.56 -13.07 -0.80
N PHE A 54 -4.36 -14.07 -1.15
CA PHE A 54 -5.78 -14.14 -0.83
C PHE A 54 -6.03 -15.35 0.05
N GLU A 55 -6.81 -15.15 1.10
CA GLU A 55 -7.31 -16.17 2.01
C GLU A 55 -8.83 -15.98 2.09
N ALA A 56 -9.61 -17.04 2.09
CA ALA A 56 -11.05 -16.95 2.24
C ALA A 56 -11.52 -17.99 3.27
N GLU A 57 -12.30 -17.55 4.24
CA GLU A 57 -12.92 -18.41 5.23
C GLU A 57 -14.44 -18.33 5.13
N VAL A 58 -15.10 -19.46 5.36
CA VAL A 58 -16.56 -19.48 5.44
C VAL A 58 -16.99 -19.15 6.87
N ASP A 59 -17.69 -18.03 7.03
CA ASP A 59 -18.27 -17.69 8.33
C ASP A 59 -19.35 -18.69 8.73
N ARG A 60 -19.15 -19.36 9.85
CA ARG A 60 -20.04 -20.43 10.35
C ARG A 60 -21.43 -19.93 10.68
N THR A 61 -21.59 -18.66 10.98
CA THR A 61 -22.88 -18.06 11.40
C THR A 61 -23.73 -17.67 10.20
N THR A 62 -23.10 -17.12 9.14
CA THR A 62 -23.80 -16.59 7.97
C THR A 62 -23.67 -17.46 6.73
N GLY A 63 -22.77 -18.46 6.75
CA GLY A 63 -22.42 -19.27 5.60
C GLY A 63 -21.67 -18.51 4.49
N ARG A 64 -21.26 -17.27 4.76
CA ARG A 64 -20.63 -16.38 3.78
C ARG A 64 -19.13 -16.61 3.68
N ARG A 65 -18.57 -16.47 2.49
CA ARG A 65 -17.14 -16.35 2.33
C ARG A 65 -16.70 -14.94 2.78
N LEU A 66 -15.76 -14.89 3.70
CA LEU A 66 -15.08 -13.68 4.11
C LEU A 66 -13.66 -13.74 3.56
N ALA A 67 -13.37 -12.89 2.62
CA ALA A 67 -12.05 -12.83 2.01
C ALA A 67 -11.14 -11.87 2.78
N VAL A 68 -9.89 -12.25 2.88
CA VAL A 68 -8.79 -11.42 3.37
C VAL A 68 -7.71 -11.41 2.31
N SER A 69 -7.21 -10.24 1.98
CA SER A 69 -6.06 -10.09 1.09
C SER A 69 -4.94 -9.36 1.79
N LYS A 70 -3.72 -9.83 1.55
CA LYS A 70 -2.50 -9.20 2.07
C LYS A 70 -1.58 -8.86 0.92
N LEU A 71 -1.31 -7.57 0.75
CA LEU A 71 -0.29 -7.09 -0.16
C LEU A 71 1.01 -6.89 0.64
N ILE A 72 2.01 -7.69 0.30
CA ILE A 72 3.30 -7.75 0.97
C ILE A 72 4.36 -7.24 0.01
N PRO A 73 4.97 -6.07 0.25
CA PRO A 73 6.14 -5.61 -0.50
C PRO A 73 7.41 -6.31 0.02
N ASP A 74 8.49 -6.18 -0.72
CA ASP A 74 9.84 -6.49 -0.23
C ASP A 74 10.28 -5.45 0.80
N ARG A 75 10.04 -4.17 0.48
CA ARG A 75 10.25 -3.03 1.38
C ARG A 75 9.02 -2.17 1.41
N GLY A 76 8.56 -1.79 2.60
CA GLY A 76 7.46 -0.86 2.77
C GLY A 76 6.34 -1.36 3.65
N ALA A 77 5.26 -0.61 3.68
CA ALA A 77 4.09 -0.90 4.51
C ALA A 77 3.25 -2.05 3.95
N TRP A 78 2.85 -2.98 4.81
CA TRP A 78 1.89 -4.00 4.46
C TRP A 78 0.49 -3.42 4.38
N MET A 79 -0.28 -3.86 3.40
CA MET A 79 -1.69 -3.54 3.28
C MET A 79 -2.51 -4.80 3.40
N GLU A 80 -3.48 -4.77 4.31
CA GLU A 80 -4.43 -5.87 4.54
C GLU A 80 -5.83 -5.36 4.20
N PHE A 81 -6.53 -6.10 3.36
CA PHE A 81 -7.92 -5.84 2.98
C PHE A 81 -8.76 -6.98 3.55
N GLU A 82 -9.83 -6.65 4.24
CA GLU A 82 -10.70 -7.65 4.88
C GLU A 82 -12.14 -7.43 4.44
N THR A 83 -12.91 -8.50 4.33
CA THR A 83 -14.36 -8.38 4.23
C THR A 83 -14.97 -8.56 5.61
N ARG A 84 -15.76 -7.58 6.05
CA ARG A 84 -16.48 -7.67 7.33
C ARG A 84 -17.83 -8.39 7.18
N LYS A 85 -18.29 -9.02 8.25
CA LYS A 85 -19.60 -9.67 8.31
C LYS A 85 -20.75 -8.70 7.99
N THR A 86 -20.58 -7.41 8.29
CA THR A 86 -21.50 -6.32 7.98
C THR A 86 -21.58 -5.96 6.51
N GLY A 87 -20.70 -6.54 5.66
CA GLY A 87 -20.73 -6.34 4.22
C GLY A 87 -19.85 -5.21 3.69
N TYR A 88 -19.11 -4.49 4.55
CA TYR A 88 -18.17 -3.49 4.04
C TYR A 88 -16.72 -4.01 4.00
N LEU A 89 -15.88 -3.33 3.26
CA LEU A 89 -14.52 -3.70 2.95
C LEU A 89 -13.54 -2.66 3.51
N PRO A 90 -12.98 -2.88 4.72
CA PRO A 90 -11.94 -2.04 5.27
C PRO A 90 -10.55 -2.43 4.77
N ILE A 91 -9.69 -1.42 4.71
CA ILE A 91 -8.24 -1.59 4.57
C ILE A 91 -7.56 -1.32 5.90
N ARG A 92 -6.53 -2.09 6.20
CA ARG A 92 -5.59 -1.83 7.28
C ARG A 92 -4.21 -1.56 6.70
N PHE A 93 -3.70 -0.39 6.96
CA PHE A 93 -2.41 0.06 6.49
C PHE A 93 -1.39 -0.09 7.61
N ASN A 94 -0.29 -0.82 7.35
CA ASN A 94 0.81 -1.03 8.29
C ASN A 94 0.38 -1.43 9.72
N ARG A 95 -0.63 -2.33 9.84
CA ARG A 95 -1.23 -2.80 11.10
C ARG A 95 -1.86 -1.69 11.97
N GLN A 96 -2.10 -0.52 11.42
CA GLN A 96 -2.78 0.59 12.08
C GLN A 96 -4.31 0.42 12.06
N ARG A 97 -5.05 1.52 12.24
CA ARG A 97 -6.51 1.52 12.26
C ARG A 97 -7.09 1.10 10.91
N THR A 98 -8.23 0.45 10.95
CA THR A 98 -9.01 0.11 9.76
C THR A 98 -9.71 1.33 9.19
N ILE A 99 -9.70 1.46 7.86
CA ILE A 99 -10.31 2.55 7.10
C ILE A 99 -11.21 1.93 6.04
N PRO A 100 -12.41 2.44 5.76
CA PRO A 100 -13.20 2.03 4.61
C PRO A 100 -12.38 2.13 3.32
N VAL A 101 -12.49 1.14 2.44
CA VAL A 101 -11.68 1.11 1.20
C VAL A 101 -11.99 2.29 0.29
N THR A 102 -13.21 2.81 0.32
CA THR A 102 -13.63 3.97 -0.47
C THR A 102 -12.88 5.24 -0.10
N ILE A 103 -12.64 5.51 1.19
CA ILE A 103 -11.78 6.62 1.64
C ILE A 103 -10.38 6.49 1.05
N PHE A 104 -9.83 5.28 1.04
CA PHE A 104 -8.51 5.04 0.46
C PHE A 104 -8.49 5.23 -1.07
N LEU A 105 -9.52 4.73 -1.79
CA LEU A 105 -9.66 4.93 -3.23
C LEU A 105 -9.77 6.42 -3.60
N ARG A 106 -10.58 7.18 -2.85
CA ARG A 106 -10.68 8.64 -3.02
C ARG A 106 -9.33 9.33 -2.77
N ALA A 107 -8.64 8.95 -1.68
CA ALA A 107 -7.32 9.49 -1.39
C ALA A 107 -6.30 9.19 -2.51
N LEU A 108 -6.37 7.99 -3.12
CA LEU A 108 -5.56 7.65 -4.28
C LEU A 108 -5.88 8.51 -5.52
N ALA A 109 -7.12 8.98 -5.69
CA ALA A 109 -7.46 9.87 -6.79
C ALA A 109 -6.69 11.20 -6.71
N ALA A 110 -6.39 11.69 -5.51
CA ALA A 110 -5.71 12.96 -5.29
C ALA A 110 -4.16 12.91 -5.41
N VAL A 111 -3.57 11.73 -5.65
CA VAL A 111 -2.11 11.53 -5.74
C VAL A 111 -1.71 10.96 -7.10
N ASP A 112 -0.44 11.08 -7.47
CA ASP A 112 0.10 10.53 -8.71
C ASP A 112 0.90 9.25 -8.45
N ASP A 113 0.63 8.19 -9.21
CA ASP A 113 1.36 6.91 -9.14
C ASP A 113 2.45 6.78 -10.22
N GLY A 114 2.70 7.85 -10.98
CA GLY A 114 3.70 7.90 -12.05
C GLY A 114 3.28 7.20 -13.34
N LEU A 115 2.03 6.72 -13.46
CA LEU A 115 1.49 6.13 -14.68
C LEU A 115 0.59 7.12 -15.41
N LYS A 116 0.65 7.10 -16.76
CA LYS A 116 -0.16 7.99 -17.60
C LYS A 116 -1.65 7.63 -17.59
N ASP A 117 -1.95 6.35 -17.40
CA ASP A 117 -3.31 5.83 -17.34
C ASP A 117 -3.58 5.27 -15.95
N SER A 118 -4.70 5.66 -15.37
CA SER A 118 -5.11 5.25 -14.03
C SER A 118 -6.60 4.92 -14.03
N PRO A 119 -7.02 3.85 -13.37
CA PRO A 119 -8.44 3.51 -13.23
C PRO A 119 -9.18 4.47 -12.28
N ILE A 120 -8.47 5.16 -11.38
CA ILE A 120 -9.03 6.03 -10.35
C ILE A 120 -8.57 7.46 -10.64
N LYS A 121 -9.49 8.38 -10.95
CA LYS A 121 -9.19 9.74 -11.42
C LYS A 121 -9.74 10.83 -10.51
N GLU A 122 -11.02 10.78 -10.20
CA GLU A 122 -11.75 11.84 -9.50
C GLU A 122 -12.14 11.46 -8.07
N GLY A 123 -12.34 10.15 -7.81
CA GLY A 123 -12.74 9.63 -6.52
C GLY A 123 -14.17 9.99 -6.13
N THR A 124 -15.04 10.28 -7.11
CA THR A 124 -16.47 10.56 -6.88
C THR A 124 -17.24 9.27 -6.61
N ASP A 125 -18.46 9.39 -6.07
CA ASP A 125 -19.33 8.23 -5.81
C ASP A 125 -19.64 7.50 -7.11
N GLU A 126 -19.99 8.24 -8.14
CA GLU A 126 -20.34 7.73 -9.46
C GLU A 126 -19.17 6.97 -10.09
N GLU A 127 -17.96 7.52 -10.00
CA GLU A 127 -16.74 6.85 -10.50
C GLU A 127 -16.49 5.55 -9.76
N LEU A 128 -16.52 5.56 -8.41
CA LEU A 128 -16.24 4.38 -7.62
C LEU A 128 -17.30 3.28 -7.80
N ILE A 129 -18.57 3.65 -7.97
CA ILE A 129 -19.62 2.68 -8.31
C ILE A 129 -19.37 2.10 -9.70
N ALA A 130 -19.12 2.93 -10.70
CA ALA A 130 -18.90 2.50 -12.09
C ALA A 130 -17.68 1.57 -12.24
N LEU A 131 -16.63 1.75 -11.40
CA LEU A 131 -15.43 0.90 -11.42
C LEU A 131 -15.73 -0.57 -11.05
N PHE A 132 -16.77 -0.82 -10.24
CA PHE A 132 -17.06 -2.16 -9.72
C PHE A 132 -18.48 -2.64 -10.06
N GLU A 133 -19.24 -1.90 -10.85
CA GLU A 133 -20.64 -2.18 -11.22
C GLU A 133 -20.85 -3.59 -11.79
N ASP A 134 -19.90 -4.06 -12.58
CA ASP A 134 -19.98 -5.36 -13.25
C ASP A 134 -19.81 -6.56 -12.30
N ILE A 135 -19.21 -6.35 -11.12
CA ILE A 135 -18.92 -7.42 -10.15
C ILE A 135 -19.65 -7.24 -8.81
N ASP A 136 -19.95 -6.01 -8.42
CA ASP A 136 -20.68 -5.70 -7.17
C ASP A 136 -22.19 -5.72 -7.39
N THR A 137 -22.68 -6.84 -7.92
CA THR A 137 -24.05 -7.02 -8.44
C THR A 137 -25.04 -7.59 -7.43
N ASN A 138 -24.61 -7.99 -6.25
CA ASN A 138 -25.49 -8.61 -5.26
C ASN A 138 -26.32 -7.53 -4.53
N PRO A 139 -27.65 -7.45 -4.80
CA PRO A 139 -28.51 -6.40 -4.24
C PRO A 139 -28.59 -6.42 -2.71
N ASP A 140 -28.43 -7.61 -2.11
CA ASP A 140 -28.43 -7.77 -0.65
C ASP A 140 -27.11 -7.33 -0.01
N ARG A 141 -26.08 -7.12 -0.82
CA ARG A 141 -24.71 -6.91 -0.37
C ARG A 141 -23.82 -6.23 -1.42
N MET A 142 -24.06 -4.98 -1.66
CA MET A 142 -23.14 -4.15 -2.43
C MET A 142 -22.03 -3.64 -1.50
N PHE A 143 -20.77 -4.00 -1.79
CA PHE A 143 -19.62 -3.66 -0.94
C PHE A 143 -19.26 -2.18 -1.03
N ILE A 144 -19.30 -1.59 -2.20
CA ILE A 144 -18.94 -0.17 -2.40
C ILE A 144 -19.95 0.76 -1.72
N PRO A 145 -21.27 0.62 -1.91
CA PRO A 145 -22.26 1.40 -1.15
C PRO A 145 -22.20 1.18 0.36
N ALA A 146 -21.92 -0.05 0.81
CA ALA A 146 -21.74 -0.33 2.24
C ALA A 146 -20.50 0.36 2.83
N CYS A 147 -19.45 0.59 2.03
CA CYS A 147 -18.28 1.35 2.43
C CYS A 147 -18.59 2.85 2.52
N PHE A 148 -19.38 3.42 1.61
CA PHE A 148 -19.82 4.82 1.69
C PHE A 148 -20.59 5.10 3.00
N ALA A 149 -21.43 4.17 3.43
CA ALA A 149 -22.16 4.29 4.69
C ALA A 149 -21.23 4.33 5.94
N GLN A 150 -19.96 4.02 5.79
CA GLN A 150 -18.95 4.10 6.87
C GLN A 150 -18.06 5.33 6.73
N GLU A 151 -18.22 6.12 5.68
CA GLU A 151 -17.52 7.38 5.51
C GLU A 151 -18.13 8.45 6.44
N PRO A 152 -17.33 9.42 6.89
CA PRO A 152 -17.88 10.59 7.58
C PRO A 152 -18.68 11.47 6.62
N ASP A 153 -19.65 12.19 7.15
CA ASP A 153 -20.32 13.26 6.40
C ASP A 153 -19.34 14.43 6.22
N TRP A 154 -18.68 14.46 5.08
CA TRP A 154 -17.75 15.52 4.75
C TRP A 154 -18.48 16.73 4.17
N GLU A 155 -18.25 17.89 4.74
CA GLU A 155 -18.54 19.16 4.07
C GLU A 155 -17.40 19.45 3.09
N VAL A 156 -17.72 19.58 1.79
CA VAL A 156 -16.75 19.92 0.76
C VAL A 156 -16.61 21.44 0.66
N PRO A 157 -15.51 22.05 1.12
CA PRO A 157 -15.30 23.47 1.02
C PRO A 157 -15.21 23.89 -0.45
N GLU A 158 -15.56 25.14 -0.74
CA GLU A 158 -15.45 25.72 -2.07
C GLU A 158 -13.98 25.67 -2.54
N GLY A 159 -13.75 25.11 -3.72
CA GLY A 159 -12.42 24.94 -4.32
C GLY A 159 -11.65 23.68 -3.94
N MET A 160 -12.23 22.78 -3.14
CA MET A 160 -11.66 21.47 -2.84
C MET A 160 -12.44 20.33 -3.51
N THR A 161 -11.74 19.26 -3.83
CA THR A 161 -12.35 18.04 -4.36
C THR A 161 -12.65 17.04 -3.24
N ILE A 162 -13.58 16.11 -3.46
CA ILE A 162 -13.86 15.01 -2.53
C ILE A 162 -12.62 14.14 -2.29
N ALA A 163 -11.78 13.97 -3.31
CA ALA A 163 -10.53 13.23 -3.23
C ALA A 163 -9.54 13.89 -2.26
N GLU A 164 -9.43 15.22 -2.28
CA GLU A 164 -8.54 15.96 -1.36
C GLU A 164 -9.02 15.90 0.08
N ILE A 165 -10.33 15.92 0.30
CA ILE A 165 -10.91 15.78 1.65
C ILE A 165 -10.66 14.37 2.18
N ALA A 166 -10.89 13.35 1.36
CA ALA A 166 -10.63 11.97 1.74
C ALA A 166 -9.14 11.74 2.01
N LEU A 167 -8.26 12.39 1.25
CA LEU A 167 -6.81 12.35 1.47
C LEU A 167 -6.42 12.95 2.83
N ILE A 168 -7.01 14.09 3.20
CA ILE A 168 -6.82 14.71 4.52
C ILE A 168 -7.34 13.80 5.64
N ASP A 169 -8.52 13.20 5.47
CA ASP A 169 -9.10 12.27 6.47
C ASP A 169 -8.22 11.02 6.63
N PHE A 170 -7.74 10.46 5.50
CA PHE A 170 -6.78 9.36 5.51
C PHE A 170 -5.52 9.74 6.29
N PHE A 171 -4.94 10.90 6.02
CA PHE A 171 -3.74 11.38 6.70
C PHE A 171 -3.95 11.57 8.20
N LYS A 172 -5.07 12.19 8.63
CA LYS A 172 -5.42 12.36 10.05
C LYS A 172 -5.52 11.02 10.79
N ARG A 173 -6.02 9.97 10.12
CA ARG A 173 -6.11 8.63 10.71
C ARG A 173 -4.76 7.94 10.82
N MET A 174 -3.86 8.21 9.86
CA MET A 174 -2.50 7.65 9.84
C MET A 174 -1.53 8.39 10.76
N ARG A 175 -1.67 9.71 10.85
CA ARG A 175 -0.81 10.61 11.62
C ARG A 175 -1.63 11.55 12.50
N PRO A 176 -2.25 11.05 13.56
CA PRO A 176 -3.01 11.89 14.48
C PRO A 176 -2.06 12.86 15.19
N GLY A 177 -2.38 14.17 15.08
CA GLY A 177 -1.61 15.24 15.71
C GLY A 177 -0.73 16.06 14.76
N ASP A 178 -0.45 15.56 13.56
CA ASP A 178 0.28 16.31 12.54
C ASP A 178 -0.66 17.30 11.80
N PRO A 179 -0.14 18.45 11.30
CA PRO A 179 -0.93 19.39 10.52
C PRO A 179 -1.43 18.74 9.23
N ALA A 180 -2.75 18.55 9.11
CA ALA A 180 -3.38 17.89 7.98
C ALA A 180 -3.76 18.90 6.89
N THR A 181 -2.79 19.29 6.06
CA THR A 181 -3.00 20.02 4.81
C THR A 181 -3.03 19.07 3.63
N VAL A 182 -3.57 19.51 2.48
CA VAL A 182 -3.60 18.70 1.25
C VAL A 182 -2.18 18.33 0.82
N GLU A 183 -1.25 19.29 0.89
CA GLU A 183 0.14 19.10 0.48
C GLU A 183 0.84 18.05 1.35
N ASN A 184 0.73 18.17 2.68
CA ASN A 184 1.35 17.23 3.61
C ASN A 184 0.76 15.82 3.46
N ALA A 185 -0.55 15.74 3.24
CA ALA A 185 -1.24 14.48 3.06
C ALA A 185 -0.87 13.80 1.74
N ARG A 186 -0.72 14.59 0.67
CA ARG A 186 -0.28 14.12 -0.65
C ARG A 186 1.16 13.61 -0.58
N GLU A 187 2.08 14.43 -0.07
CA GLU A 187 3.49 14.04 0.10
C GLU A 187 3.62 12.77 0.94
N PHE A 188 2.84 12.66 2.02
CA PHE A 188 2.83 11.47 2.86
C PHE A 188 2.41 10.21 2.09
N LEU A 189 1.29 10.26 1.35
CA LEU A 189 0.76 9.08 0.66
C LEU A 189 1.65 8.69 -0.52
N GLU A 190 2.14 9.66 -1.30
CA GLU A 190 3.09 9.44 -2.39
C GLU A 190 4.39 8.84 -1.88
N ASP A 191 4.93 9.37 -0.79
CA ASP A 191 6.17 8.88 -0.20
C ASP A 191 6.01 7.46 0.39
N GLN A 192 4.85 7.13 0.94
CA GLN A 192 4.59 5.80 1.51
C GLN A 192 4.33 4.71 0.48
N LEU A 193 3.79 5.03 -0.70
CA LEU A 193 3.34 4.05 -1.69
C LEU A 193 4.11 4.11 -3.01
N PHE A 194 4.47 5.32 -3.47
CA PHE A 194 4.98 5.53 -4.82
C PHE A 194 6.45 5.93 -4.88
N ASN A 195 7.08 6.12 -3.71
CA ASN A 195 8.52 6.34 -3.62
C ASN A 195 9.27 4.99 -3.58
N ASP A 196 10.10 4.72 -4.58
CA ASP A 196 10.87 3.48 -4.73
C ASP A 196 11.86 3.20 -3.60
N ARG A 197 12.28 4.25 -2.88
CA ARG A 197 13.15 4.12 -1.71
C ARG A 197 12.40 3.63 -0.47
N ARG A 198 11.08 3.87 -0.40
CA ARG A 198 10.26 3.50 0.76
C ARG A 198 9.35 2.32 0.50
N TYR A 199 8.87 2.16 -0.73
CA TYR A 199 8.01 1.06 -1.12
C TYR A 199 8.58 0.37 -2.36
N ASN A 200 8.86 -0.91 -2.25
CA ASN A 200 9.42 -1.68 -3.34
C ASN A 200 8.87 -3.11 -3.34
N LEU A 201 8.32 -3.52 -4.47
CA LEU A 201 7.81 -4.88 -4.70
C LEU A 201 8.90 -5.81 -5.22
N GLU A 202 10.07 -5.29 -5.55
CA GLU A 202 11.08 -6.01 -6.30
C GLU A 202 10.56 -6.53 -7.65
N ARG A 203 11.43 -7.01 -8.51
CA ARG A 203 11.05 -7.56 -9.82
C ARG A 203 10.13 -8.77 -9.69
N VAL A 204 10.35 -9.60 -8.67
CA VAL A 204 9.56 -10.82 -8.43
C VAL A 204 8.13 -10.46 -8.04
N GLY A 205 7.94 -9.51 -7.12
CA GLY A 205 6.61 -9.04 -6.70
C GLY A 205 5.87 -8.38 -7.86
N ARG A 206 6.53 -7.49 -8.60
CA ARG A 206 5.93 -6.83 -9.77
C ARG A 206 5.53 -7.82 -10.85
N TYR A 207 6.39 -8.77 -11.18
CA TYR A 207 6.08 -9.80 -12.16
C TYR A 207 4.86 -10.64 -11.75
N LYS A 208 4.80 -11.08 -10.47
CA LYS A 208 3.67 -11.84 -9.95
C LYS A 208 2.35 -11.07 -10.00
N LEU A 209 2.37 -9.77 -9.69
CA LEU A 209 1.20 -8.90 -9.77
C LEU A 209 0.73 -8.73 -11.21
N ASN A 210 1.66 -8.43 -12.13
CA ASN A 210 1.35 -8.28 -13.55
C ASN A 210 0.74 -9.57 -14.12
N GLN A 211 1.32 -10.72 -13.81
CA GLN A 211 0.79 -12.01 -14.25
C GLN A 211 -0.58 -12.32 -13.64
N LYS A 212 -0.77 -12.01 -12.34
CA LYS A 212 -2.01 -12.30 -11.63
C LYS A 212 -3.20 -11.49 -12.11
N TYR A 213 -2.96 -10.25 -12.51
CA TYR A 213 -3.98 -9.27 -12.88
C TYR A 213 -3.98 -8.90 -14.37
N ASP A 214 -3.21 -9.63 -15.18
CA ASP A 214 -3.07 -9.36 -16.62
C ASP A 214 -2.73 -7.89 -16.92
N LEU A 215 -1.72 -7.38 -16.18
CA LEU A 215 -1.26 -6.00 -16.29
C LEU A 215 -0.12 -5.83 -17.31
N GLU A 216 0.19 -6.85 -18.08
CA GLU A 216 1.19 -6.77 -19.15
C GLU A 216 0.76 -5.72 -20.18
N GLY A 217 1.62 -4.73 -20.41
CA GLY A 217 1.31 -3.58 -21.26
C GLY A 217 0.72 -2.36 -20.55
N LYS A 218 0.15 -2.49 -19.35
CA LYS A 218 -0.32 -1.37 -18.52
C LYS A 218 0.73 -0.92 -17.52
N VAL A 219 1.36 -1.87 -16.83
CA VAL A 219 2.38 -1.60 -15.83
C VAL A 219 3.68 -2.29 -16.23
N PRO A 220 4.75 -1.53 -16.55
CA PRO A 220 6.03 -2.12 -16.93
C PRO A 220 6.67 -2.85 -15.74
N VAL A 221 7.37 -3.95 -16.00
CA VAL A 221 8.08 -4.74 -14.97
C VAL A 221 9.18 -3.94 -14.26
N SER A 222 9.64 -2.86 -14.86
CA SER A 222 10.58 -1.91 -14.26
C SER A 222 9.95 -0.98 -13.21
N HIS A 223 8.61 -0.89 -13.17
CA HIS A 223 7.88 -0.08 -12.18
C HIS A 223 7.74 -0.88 -10.88
N LEU A 224 8.64 -0.65 -9.94
CA LEU A 224 8.77 -1.48 -8.74
C LEU A 224 7.89 -1.03 -7.56
N THR A 225 7.29 0.14 -7.63
CA THR A 225 6.31 0.61 -6.62
C THR A 225 4.93 0.06 -6.92
N ILE A 226 4.02 0.16 -5.96
CA ILE A 226 2.61 -0.15 -6.19
C ILE A 226 2.00 0.86 -7.18
N THR A 227 0.89 0.47 -7.80
CA THR A 227 0.12 1.33 -8.71
C THR A 227 -1.36 1.33 -8.35
N LYS A 228 -2.10 2.31 -8.82
CA LYS A 228 -3.57 2.34 -8.66
C LYS A 228 -4.24 1.15 -9.34
N TRP A 229 -3.65 0.63 -10.43
CA TRP A 229 -4.11 -0.60 -11.08
C TRP A 229 -4.01 -1.82 -10.16
N ASP A 230 -2.93 -1.96 -9.40
CA ASP A 230 -2.77 -3.07 -8.46
C ASP A 230 -3.86 -3.05 -7.38
N ILE A 231 -4.16 -1.87 -6.84
CA ILE A 231 -5.20 -1.68 -5.83
C ILE A 231 -6.58 -1.95 -6.41
N TYR A 232 -6.88 -1.43 -7.60
CA TYR A 232 -8.14 -1.67 -8.28
C TYR A 232 -8.42 -3.17 -8.49
N TYR A 233 -7.48 -3.90 -9.09
CA TYR A 233 -7.66 -5.33 -9.33
C TYR A 233 -7.66 -6.17 -8.05
N LEU A 234 -6.93 -5.74 -7.01
CA LEU A 234 -6.99 -6.40 -5.72
C LEU A 234 -8.40 -6.32 -5.12
N ILE A 235 -8.99 -5.11 -5.08
CA ILE A 235 -10.34 -4.90 -4.57
C ILE A 235 -11.37 -5.63 -5.43
N ARG A 236 -11.24 -5.55 -6.76
CA ARG A 236 -12.07 -6.29 -7.70
C ARG A 236 -12.07 -7.79 -7.37
N ARG A 237 -10.89 -8.38 -7.20
CA ARG A 237 -10.75 -9.79 -6.86
C ARG A 237 -11.36 -10.15 -5.51
N MET A 238 -11.26 -9.26 -4.52
CA MET A 238 -11.93 -9.43 -3.23
C MET A 238 -13.46 -9.53 -3.37
N ILE A 239 -14.06 -8.64 -4.14
CA ILE A 239 -15.50 -8.63 -4.40
C ILE A 239 -15.92 -9.90 -5.17
N GLU A 240 -15.17 -10.28 -6.21
CA GLU A 240 -15.40 -11.52 -6.98
C GLU A 240 -15.40 -12.77 -6.08
N ILE A 241 -14.42 -12.89 -5.17
CA ILE A 241 -14.35 -14.02 -4.22
C ILE A 241 -15.57 -14.02 -3.30
N ASN A 242 -15.97 -12.86 -2.79
CA ASN A 242 -17.13 -12.76 -1.90
C ASN A 242 -18.46 -13.07 -2.60
N ASN A 243 -18.56 -12.76 -3.89
CA ASN A 243 -19.75 -13.05 -4.71
C ASN A 243 -19.70 -14.44 -5.39
N ASN A 244 -18.73 -15.28 -5.03
CA ASN A 244 -18.53 -16.62 -5.60
C ASN A 244 -18.36 -16.63 -7.13
N MET A 245 -17.77 -15.58 -7.70
CA MET A 245 -17.50 -15.46 -9.14
C MET A 245 -16.19 -16.17 -9.53
N VAL A 246 -15.36 -16.52 -8.54
CA VAL A 246 -14.05 -17.19 -8.69
C VAL A 246 -13.78 -18.14 -7.53
#